data_af8a2886317ec96ca7a20f4b802e4751
#
_entry.id   af8a2886317ec96ca7a20f4b802e4751
#
_cell.length_a   1.000
_cell.length_b   1.000
_cell.length_c   1.000
_cell.angle_alpha   90.00
_cell.angle_beta   90.00
_cell.angle_gamma   90.00
#
_symmetry.space_group_name_H-M   'P 1'
#
loop_
_entity.id
_entity.type
_entity.pdbx_description
1 polymer ?
#
loop_
_entity_poly.entity_id
_entity_poly.type
_entity_poly.pdbx_seq_one_letter_code
_entity_poly.pdbx_strand_id
1 'polypeptide(L)'
;MSKDFSNWYVIKRDNETLVPFDDKKITKAISNAIKAVNNIDKSTNELTEKTVTDEVLKLLNDHIRYNVSGDVVFSVEEIQNCVEKALVTLGLYEVAKEYITYREKRNQLRMMKSSLMQTYQDFIMNLFLK
;
A
#
# COMPACT_ATOMS: atom_id res chain seq x y z
N MET A 1 12.58 -20.02 4.27
CA MET A 1 13.20 -19.56 3.02
C MET A 1 12.67 -18.20 2.63
N SER A 2 13.56 -17.27 2.39
CA SER A 2 13.15 -15.97 1.88
C SER A 2 12.73 -16.12 0.42
N LYS A 3 11.57 -15.56 0.07
CA LYS A 3 11.14 -15.51 -1.32
C LYS A 3 12.03 -14.54 -2.09
N ASP A 4 12.31 -14.88 -3.34
CA ASP A 4 13.06 -14.01 -4.23
C ASP A 4 12.06 -13.11 -4.98
N PHE A 5 12.11 -11.82 -4.70
CA PHE A 5 11.27 -10.81 -5.36
C PHE A 5 12.06 -9.99 -6.38
N SER A 6 13.20 -10.52 -6.86
CA SER A 6 14.11 -9.78 -7.72
C SER A 6 13.46 -9.27 -9.01
N ASN A 7 12.41 -9.95 -9.49
CA ASN A 7 11.68 -9.56 -10.68
C ASN A 7 10.27 -9.02 -10.37
N TRP A 8 10.03 -8.64 -9.10
CA TRP A 8 8.76 -8.06 -8.68
C TRP A 8 8.88 -6.54 -8.58
N TYR A 9 7.93 -5.83 -9.16
CA TYR A 9 7.90 -4.37 -9.21
C TYR A 9 6.54 -3.85 -8.83
N VAL A 10 6.52 -2.60 -8.39
CA VAL A 10 5.28 -1.86 -8.13
C VAL A 10 5.24 -0.69 -9.10
N ILE A 11 4.13 -0.54 -9.80
CA ILE A 11 3.89 0.63 -10.62
C ILE A 11 3.29 1.73 -9.75
N LYS A 12 3.91 2.91 -9.78
CA LYS A 12 3.45 4.05 -9.00
C LYS A 12 2.13 4.59 -9.56
N ARG A 13 1.52 5.49 -8.81
CA ARG A 13 0.21 6.07 -9.16
C ARG A 13 0.21 6.90 -10.44
N ASP A 14 1.39 7.28 -10.95
CA ASP A 14 1.54 7.94 -12.24
C ASP A 14 1.34 6.98 -13.43
N ASN A 15 1.24 5.67 -13.15
CA ASN A 15 1.11 4.59 -14.13
C ASN A 15 2.29 4.45 -15.08
N GLU A 16 3.44 5.02 -14.71
CA GLU A 16 4.65 5.01 -15.54
C GLU A 16 5.87 4.49 -14.80
N THR A 17 6.05 4.92 -13.53
CA THR A 17 7.25 4.64 -12.77
C THR A 17 7.18 3.29 -12.10
N LEU A 18 8.14 2.41 -12.40
CA LEU A 18 8.29 1.11 -11.72
C LEU A 18 9.35 1.23 -10.64
N VAL A 19 9.04 0.70 -9.46
CA VAL A 19 9.99 0.61 -8.35
C VAL A 19 10.07 -0.84 -7.90
N PRO A 20 11.22 -1.29 -7.38
CA PRO A 20 11.32 -2.66 -6.87
C PRO A 20 10.32 -2.91 -5.75
N PHE A 21 9.75 -4.12 -5.76
CA PHE A 21 8.86 -4.54 -4.69
C PHE A 21 9.63 -4.71 -3.39
N ASP A 22 9.10 -4.19 -2.30
CA ASP A 22 9.72 -4.26 -0.97
C ASP A 22 8.67 -4.68 0.06
N ASP A 23 8.75 -5.93 0.51
CA ASP A 23 7.81 -6.49 1.47
C ASP A 23 7.91 -5.82 2.85
N LYS A 24 9.03 -5.18 3.16
CA LYS A 24 9.21 -4.45 4.43
C LYS A 24 8.26 -3.27 4.53
N LYS A 25 7.91 -2.65 3.41
CA LYS A 25 6.93 -1.55 3.38
C LYS A 25 5.55 -2.05 3.78
N ILE A 26 5.20 -3.26 3.36
CA ILE A 26 3.93 -3.90 3.75
C ILE A 26 3.91 -4.16 5.25
N THR A 27 4.97 -4.76 5.77
CA THR A 27 5.10 -5.05 7.20
C THR A 27 5.00 -3.77 8.03
N LYS A 28 5.64 -2.70 7.58
CA LYS A 28 5.60 -1.41 8.29
C LYS A 28 4.19 -0.84 8.33
N ALA A 29 3.46 -0.91 7.24
CA ALA A 29 2.08 -0.41 7.17
C ALA A 29 1.17 -1.21 8.11
N ILE A 30 1.34 -2.52 8.14
CA ILE A 30 0.60 -3.41 9.05
C ILE A 30 0.97 -3.09 10.51
N SER A 31 2.25 -2.90 10.79
CA SER A 31 2.72 -2.53 12.13
C SER A 31 2.06 -1.24 12.61
N ASN A 32 1.99 -0.23 11.77
CA ASN A 32 1.36 1.04 12.12
C ASN A 32 -0.12 0.87 12.44
N ALA A 33 -0.84 0.05 11.67
CA ALA A 33 -2.25 -0.21 11.91
C ALA A 33 -2.48 -0.97 13.23
N ILE A 34 -1.62 -1.95 13.53
CA ILE A 34 -1.70 -2.71 14.78
C ILE A 34 -1.47 -1.79 15.98
N LYS A 35 -0.46 -0.94 15.89
CA LYS A 35 -0.13 0.01 16.97
C LYS A 35 -1.26 1.02 17.23
N ALA A 36 -1.99 1.39 16.18
CA ALA A 36 -3.10 2.32 16.30
C ALA A 36 -4.29 1.72 17.06
N VAL A 37 -4.45 0.40 16.99
CA VAL A 37 -5.56 -0.30 17.63
C VAL A 37 -5.24 -0.67 19.08
N ASN A 38 -4.01 -1.10 19.35
CA ASN A 38 -3.70 -1.77 20.62
C ASN A 38 -2.37 -1.35 21.22
N ASN A 39 -2.33 -1.30 22.57
CA ASN A 39 -1.09 -1.31 23.33
C ASN A 39 -0.70 -2.78 23.59
N ILE A 40 -0.58 -3.57 22.54
CA ILE A 40 -0.21 -4.97 22.65
C ILE A 40 1.27 -5.10 22.90
N ASP A 41 1.66 -6.14 23.63
CA ASP A 41 3.04 -6.52 23.84
C ASP A 41 3.79 -6.58 22.49
N LYS A 42 5.01 -6.03 22.48
CA LYS A 42 5.83 -5.91 21.27
C LYS A 42 6.05 -7.25 20.56
N SER A 43 6.32 -8.32 21.32
CA SER A 43 6.55 -9.63 20.74
C SER A 43 5.32 -10.18 20.04
N THR A 44 4.13 -9.95 20.60
CA THR A 44 2.86 -10.34 19.99
C THR A 44 2.63 -9.58 18.70
N ASN A 45 2.95 -8.27 18.69
CA ASN A 45 2.83 -7.45 17.50
C ASN A 45 3.74 -7.94 16.37
N GLU A 46 4.99 -8.25 16.68
CA GLU A 46 5.95 -8.75 15.68
C GLU A 46 5.47 -10.05 15.03
N LEU A 47 4.94 -10.99 15.83
CA LEU A 47 4.41 -12.23 15.32
C LEU A 47 3.19 -11.99 14.42
N THR A 48 2.30 -11.12 14.86
CA THR A 48 1.10 -10.77 14.08
C THR A 48 1.48 -10.09 12.77
N GLU A 49 2.43 -9.16 12.81
CA GLU A 49 2.93 -8.47 11.60
C GLU A 49 3.45 -9.47 10.59
N LYS A 50 4.26 -10.42 11.03
CA LYS A 50 4.83 -11.45 10.16
C LYS A 50 3.73 -12.32 9.55
N THR A 51 2.79 -12.76 10.35
CA THR A 51 1.69 -13.61 9.91
C THR A 51 0.85 -12.91 8.84
N VAL A 52 0.52 -11.65 9.05
CA VAL A 52 -0.25 -10.86 8.08
C VAL A 52 0.56 -10.66 6.80
N THR A 53 1.83 -10.30 6.93
CA THR A 53 2.71 -10.09 5.78
C THR A 53 2.80 -11.36 4.92
N ASP A 54 2.97 -12.51 5.55
CA ASP A 54 3.03 -13.80 4.84
C ASP A 54 1.73 -14.07 4.08
N GLU A 55 0.58 -13.76 4.69
CA GLU A 55 -0.72 -13.92 4.02
C GLU A 55 -0.85 -12.96 2.82
N VAL A 56 -0.40 -11.72 2.96
CA VAL A 56 -0.40 -10.75 1.86
C VAL A 56 0.45 -11.26 0.69
N LEU A 57 1.65 -11.75 0.99
CA LEU A 57 2.55 -12.28 -0.03
C LEU A 57 1.94 -13.48 -0.74
N LYS A 58 1.25 -14.33 0.00
CA LYS A 58 0.53 -15.48 -0.58
C LYS A 58 -0.56 -15.01 -1.54
N LEU A 59 -1.35 -14.02 -1.14
CA LEU A 59 -2.41 -13.47 -1.98
C LEU A 59 -1.85 -12.82 -3.24
N LEU A 60 -0.76 -12.07 -3.11
CA LEU A 60 -0.09 -11.47 -4.26
C LEU A 60 0.44 -12.54 -5.21
N ASN A 61 1.04 -13.59 -4.66
CA ASN A 61 1.58 -14.70 -5.45
C ASN A 61 0.48 -15.43 -6.23
N ASP A 62 -0.72 -15.51 -5.67
CA ASP A 62 -1.87 -16.15 -6.33
C ASP A 62 -2.39 -15.33 -7.52
N HIS A 63 -2.01 -14.06 -7.63
CA HIS A 63 -2.49 -13.15 -8.67
C HIS A 63 -1.35 -12.64 -9.56
N ILE A 64 -0.28 -13.40 -9.69
CA ILE A 64 0.88 -13.01 -10.50
C ILE A 64 0.48 -12.89 -11.96
N ARG A 65 0.92 -11.78 -12.57
CA ARG A 65 0.84 -11.56 -14.02
C ARG A 65 2.22 -11.07 -14.46
N TYR A 66 2.71 -11.66 -15.54
CA TYR A 66 4.02 -11.30 -16.09
C TYR A 66 3.86 -10.28 -17.20
N ASN A 67 4.73 -9.28 -17.22
CA ASN A 67 4.77 -8.34 -18.33
C ASN A 67 5.60 -8.93 -19.50
N VAL A 68 5.77 -8.17 -20.57
CA VAL A 68 6.50 -8.62 -21.76
C VAL A 68 7.94 -9.01 -21.44
N SER A 69 8.55 -8.34 -20.46
CA SER A 69 9.93 -8.60 -20.02
C SER A 69 10.05 -9.77 -19.06
N GLY A 70 8.93 -10.41 -18.68
CA GLY A 70 8.94 -11.53 -17.73
C GLY A 70 8.95 -11.08 -16.28
N ASP A 71 8.73 -9.81 -16.02
CA ASP A 71 8.66 -9.27 -14.66
C ASP A 71 7.23 -9.27 -14.14
N VAL A 72 7.09 -9.34 -12.81
CA VAL A 72 5.80 -9.26 -12.12
C VAL A 72 5.59 -7.80 -11.70
N VAL A 73 4.43 -7.23 -12.06
CA VAL A 73 4.11 -5.84 -11.73
C VAL A 73 2.76 -5.78 -11.01
N PHE A 74 2.76 -5.14 -9.85
CA PHE A 74 1.55 -4.88 -9.07
C PHE A 74 1.31 -3.37 -8.98
N SER A 75 0.05 -2.96 -8.98
CA SER A 75 -0.30 -1.58 -8.65
C SER A 75 -0.31 -1.40 -7.12
N VAL A 76 -0.21 -0.15 -6.67
CA VAL A 76 -0.33 0.17 -5.24
C VAL A 76 -1.69 -0.31 -4.72
N GLU A 77 -2.76 -0.09 -5.47
CA GLU A 77 -4.11 -0.49 -5.08
C GLU A 77 -4.25 -2.00 -4.94
N GLU A 78 -3.64 -2.79 -5.82
CA GLU A 78 -3.66 -4.25 -5.73
C GLU A 78 -3.01 -4.73 -4.44
N ILE A 79 -1.87 -4.14 -4.09
CA ILE A 79 -1.17 -4.49 -2.85
C ILE A 79 -2.02 -4.11 -1.64
N GLN A 80 -2.60 -2.92 -1.63
CA GLN A 80 -3.44 -2.46 -0.53
C GLN A 80 -4.69 -3.32 -0.36
N ASN A 81 -5.30 -3.74 -1.47
CA ASN A 81 -6.44 -4.64 -1.44
C ASN A 81 -6.07 -5.99 -0.83
N CYS A 82 -4.88 -6.50 -1.14
CA CYS A 82 -4.40 -7.75 -0.56
C CYS A 82 -4.14 -7.61 0.95
N VAL A 83 -3.64 -6.46 1.39
CA VAL A 83 -3.46 -6.20 2.83
C VAL A 83 -4.80 -6.22 3.56
N GLU A 84 -5.81 -5.53 3.03
CA GLU A 84 -7.15 -5.51 3.61
C GLU A 84 -7.73 -6.92 3.69
N LYS A 85 -7.62 -7.67 2.61
CA LYS A 85 -8.13 -9.03 2.53
C LYS A 85 -7.43 -9.96 3.53
N ALA A 86 -6.10 -9.83 3.65
CA ALA A 86 -5.33 -10.62 4.60
C ALA A 86 -5.77 -10.35 6.04
N LEU A 87 -5.95 -9.08 6.40
CA LEU A 87 -6.38 -8.70 7.74
C LEU A 87 -7.77 -9.27 8.06
N VAL A 88 -8.69 -9.19 7.12
CA VAL A 88 -10.03 -9.74 7.29
C VAL A 88 -10.01 -11.27 7.38
N THR A 89 -9.24 -11.91 6.50
CA THR A 89 -9.12 -13.38 6.46
C THR A 89 -8.59 -13.92 7.79
N LEU A 90 -7.66 -13.20 8.41
CA LEU A 90 -7.07 -13.60 9.68
C LEU A 90 -7.89 -13.15 10.89
N GLY A 91 -9.06 -12.55 10.66
CA GLY A 91 -9.96 -12.15 11.73
C GLY A 91 -9.54 -10.90 12.48
N LEU A 92 -8.62 -10.13 11.93
CA LEU A 92 -8.10 -8.91 12.56
C LEU A 92 -8.93 -7.70 12.14
N TYR A 93 -10.22 -7.73 12.47
CA TYR A 93 -11.19 -6.74 11.97
C TYR A 93 -10.90 -5.31 12.43
N GLU A 94 -10.45 -5.14 13.69
CA GLU A 94 -10.13 -3.81 14.20
C GLU A 94 -8.91 -3.23 13.49
N VAL A 95 -7.91 -4.05 13.22
CA VAL A 95 -6.72 -3.65 12.48
C VAL A 95 -7.10 -3.34 11.02
N ALA A 96 -7.96 -4.16 10.42
CA ALA A 96 -8.45 -3.92 9.07
C ALA A 96 -9.16 -2.57 8.98
N LYS A 97 -10.01 -2.26 9.95
CA LYS A 97 -10.72 -0.99 10.02
C LYS A 97 -9.76 0.19 10.09
N GLU A 98 -8.74 0.10 10.93
CA GLU A 98 -7.71 1.15 11.04
C GLU A 98 -6.95 1.32 9.73
N TYR A 99 -6.58 0.22 9.10
CA TYR A 99 -5.85 0.25 7.82
C TYR A 99 -6.71 0.91 6.72
N ILE A 100 -7.97 0.52 6.61
CA ILE A 100 -8.90 1.05 5.61
C ILE A 100 -9.12 2.56 5.84
N THR A 101 -9.30 2.97 7.09
CA THR A 101 -9.49 4.37 7.45
C THR A 101 -8.24 5.19 7.09
N TYR A 102 -7.05 4.68 7.40
CA TYR A 102 -5.80 5.34 7.07
C TYR A 102 -5.62 5.47 5.56
N ARG A 103 -5.89 4.39 4.83
CA ARG A 103 -5.81 4.36 3.36
C ARG A 103 -6.73 5.41 2.75
N GLU A 104 -7.97 5.47 3.21
CA GLU A 104 -8.96 6.45 2.72
C GLU A 104 -8.53 7.87 3.02
N LYS A 105 -8.04 8.11 4.23
CA LYS A 105 -7.56 9.43 4.64
C LYS A 105 -6.39 9.88 3.76
N ARG A 106 -5.47 8.97 3.45
CA ARG A 106 -4.34 9.27 2.56
C ARG A 106 -4.81 9.58 1.16
N ASN A 107 -5.81 8.86 0.66
CA ASN A 107 -6.39 9.14 -0.66
C ASN A 107 -7.03 10.52 -0.70
N GLN A 108 -7.79 10.88 0.33
CA GLN A 108 -8.40 12.19 0.42
C GLN A 108 -7.36 13.31 0.44
N LEU A 109 -6.29 13.13 1.20
CA LEU A 109 -5.20 14.11 1.27
C LEU A 109 -4.52 14.29 -0.09
N ARG A 110 -4.30 13.21 -0.84
CA ARG A 110 -3.73 13.29 -2.18
C ARG A 110 -4.67 14.04 -3.14
N MET A 111 -5.95 13.77 -3.07
CA MET A 111 -6.95 14.44 -3.90
C MET A 111 -7.03 15.94 -3.58
N MET A 112 -7.01 16.28 -2.31
CA MET A 112 -6.99 17.69 -1.87
C MET A 112 -5.73 18.40 -2.36
N LYS A 113 -4.58 17.77 -2.22
CA LYS A 113 -3.30 18.32 -2.67
C LYS A 113 -3.32 18.57 -4.18
N SER A 114 -3.81 17.61 -4.96
CA SER A 114 -3.91 17.73 -6.40
C SER A 114 -4.85 18.86 -6.80
N SER A 115 -6.01 18.98 -6.12
CA SER A 115 -6.98 20.03 -6.37
C SER A 115 -6.41 21.41 -6.06
N LEU A 116 -5.72 21.55 -4.92
CA LEU A 116 -5.07 22.81 -4.53
C LEU A 116 -3.97 23.19 -5.51
N MET A 117 -3.18 22.24 -5.96
CA MET A 117 -2.12 22.48 -6.94
C MET A 117 -2.70 22.93 -8.27
N GLN A 118 -3.79 22.32 -8.70
CA GLN A 118 -4.47 22.73 -9.95
C GLN A 118 -5.01 24.14 -9.84
N THR A 119 -5.66 24.48 -8.74
CA THR A 119 -6.18 25.82 -8.47
C THR A 119 -5.05 26.86 -8.49
N TYR A 120 -3.92 26.53 -7.86
CA TYR A 120 -2.75 27.39 -7.83
C TYR A 120 -2.21 27.63 -9.23
N GLN A 121 -2.07 26.57 -10.02
CA GLN A 121 -1.59 26.66 -11.39
C GLN A 121 -2.52 27.51 -12.25
N ASP A 122 -3.82 27.33 -12.13
CA ASP A 122 -4.82 28.14 -12.86
C ASP A 122 -4.71 29.62 -12.49
N PHE A 123 -4.52 29.91 -11.21
CA PHE A 123 -4.33 31.28 -10.72
C PHE A 123 -3.09 31.93 -11.34
N ILE A 124 -1.97 31.22 -11.35
CA ILE A 124 -0.71 31.69 -11.90
C ILE A 124 -0.87 31.93 -13.42
N MET A 125 -1.47 30.99 -14.14
CA MET A 125 -1.71 31.14 -15.58
C MET A 125 -2.56 32.37 -15.90
N ASN A 126 -3.60 32.60 -15.11
CA ASN A 126 -4.47 33.77 -15.29
C ASN A 126 -3.70 35.07 -15.07
N LEU A 127 -2.77 35.11 -14.13
CA LEU A 127 -1.95 36.29 -13.88
C LEU A 127 -1.03 36.60 -15.06
N PHE A 128 -0.50 35.59 -15.71
CA PHE A 128 0.48 35.78 -16.80
C PHE A 128 -0.18 35.98 -18.16
N LEU A 129 -1.43 35.56 -18.33
CA LEU A 129 -2.12 35.66 -19.62
C LEU A 129 -2.96 36.92 -19.78
N LYS A 130 -3.05 37.76 -18.76
CA LYS A 130 -3.75 39.04 -18.85
C LYS A 130 -2.87 40.17 -19.36
#